data_6f5f041e1fcb6b593107f9e1076e2aaf
#
_entry.id   6f5f041e1fcb6b593107f9e1076e2aaf
#
_cell.length_a   1.000
_cell.length_b   1.000
_cell.length_c   1.000
_cell.angle_alpha   90.00
_cell.angle_beta   90.00
_cell.angle_gamma   90.00
#
_symmetry.space_group_name_H-M   'P 1'
#
loop_
_entity.id
_entity.type
_entity.pdbx_description
1 polymer ?
#
loop_
_entity_poly.entity_id
_entity_poly.type
_entity_poly.pdbx_seq_one_letter_code
_entity_poly.pdbx_strand_id
1 'polypeptide(L)'
;MFTGLIFLAVIIGSIVFHVWTPWWWTDIASNWSAMDDTIILSFWIGGGVFILVCLFMVYCIFRYQYKEGRRSEYKPEDKKLEKGLTWLTTIGVVALLAPGLVVWNNYIRVPDNAIQVEVMAWQWGWKYRLPGQDGKLGASNNRIISDDNPYGLNIDDPNGKDD
;
A
#
# COMPACT_ATOMS: atom_id res chain seq x y z
N MET A 1 6.87 36.52 -5.28
CA MET A 1 5.49 36.33 -5.80
C MET A 1 5.41 35.21 -6.82
N PHE A 2 6.24 35.20 -7.86
CA PHE A 2 6.23 34.19 -8.91
C PHE A 2 6.34 32.73 -8.37
N THR A 3 7.30 32.49 -7.47
CA THR A 3 7.48 31.16 -6.83
C THR A 3 6.23 30.67 -6.08
N GLY A 4 5.55 31.57 -5.36
CA GLY A 4 4.31 31.21 -4.66
C GLY A 4 3.17 30.82 -5.61
N LEU A 5 3.07 31.47 -6.77
CA LEU A 5 2.11 31.13 -7.81
C LEU A 5 2.42 29.77 -8.46
N ILE A 6 3.70 29.45 -8.65
CA ILE A 6 4.11 28.13 -9.15
C ILE A 6 3.68 27.03 -8.16
N PHE A 7 3.97 27.21 -6.86
CA PHE A 7 3.53 26.25 -5.84
C PHE A 7 2.01 26.07 -5.82
N LEU A 8 1.26 27.17 -5.93
CA LEU A 8 -0.19 27.12 -6.00
C LEU A 8 -0.67 26.34 -7.24
N ALA A 9 -0.06 26.58 -8.39
CA ALA A 9 -0.37 25.86 -9.63
C ALA A 9 -0.05 24.35 -9.51
N VAL A 10 1.06 24.00 -8.85
CA VAL A 10 1.41 22.59 -8.58
C VAL A 10 0.38 21.92 -7.69
N ILE A 11 -0.08 22.59 -6.61
CA ILE A 11 -1.11 22.04 -5.71
C ILE A 11 -2.40 21.79 -6.50
N ILE A 12 -2.89 22.79 -7.22
CA ILE A 12 -4.12 22.68 -8.00
C ILE A 12 -3.98 21.60 -9.07
N GLY A 13 -2.86 21.58 -9.80
CA GLY A 13 -2.58 20.58 -10.81
C GLY A 13 -2.55 19.16 -10.25
N SER A 14 -1.95 18.96 -9.07
CA SER A 14 -1.90 17.67 -8.40
C SER A 14 -3.28 17.20 -7.98
N ILE A 15 -4.11 18.08 -7.42
CA ILE A 15 -5.49 17.77 -7.02
C ILE A 15 -6.33 17.40 -8.25
N VAL A 16 -6.27 18.24 -9.30
CA VAL A 16 -7.03 18.01 -10.54
C VAL A 16 -6.61 16.70 -11.18
N PHE A 17 -5.31 16.44 -11.28
CA PHE A 17 -4.79 15.18 -11.81
C PHE A 17 -5.32 13.98 -11.02
N HIS A 18 -5.24 14.05 -9.69
CA HIS A 18 -5.65 12.95 -8.82
C HIS A 18 -7.16 12.67 -8.89
N VAL A 19 -7.99 13.72 -8.96
CA VAL A 19 -9.44 13.57 -9.03
C VAL A 19 -9.93 13.17 -10.42
N TRP A 20 -9.26 13.66 -11.47
CA TRP A 20 -9.71 13.44 -12.85
C TRP A 20 -9.16 12.15 -13.45
N THR A 21 -8.05 11.64 -12.96
CA THR A 21 -7.41 10.44 -13.51
C THR A 21 -7.65 9.23 -12.59
N PRO A 22 -8.58 8.31 -12.95
CA PRO A 22 -8.94 7.17 -12.08
C PRO A 22 -7.95 6.01 -12.15
N TRP A 23 -6.65 6.27 -12.34
CA TRP A 23 -5.60 5.27 -12.49
C TRP A 23 -5.40 4.36 -11.27
N TRP A 24 -5.88 4.78 -10.11
CA TRP A 24 -5.74 4.11 -8.81
C TRP A 24 -7.05 3.47 -8.32
N TRP A 25 -8.12 3.49 -9.13
CA TRP A 25 -9.45 2.98 -8.79
C TRP A 25 -9.68 1.54 -9.27
N THR A 26 -8.63 0.79 -9.59
CA THR A 26 -8.78 -0.60 -9.98
C THR A 26 -8.99 -1.42 -8.72
N ASP A 27 -10.21 -1.91 -8.52
CA ASP A 27 -10.53 -2.77 -7.39
C ASP A 27 -9.72 -4.07 -7.47
N ILE A 28 -9.16 -4.45 -6.32
CA ILE A 28 -8.54 -5.75 -6.14
C ILE A 28 -9.65 -6.81 -5.99
N ALA A 29 -9.29 -8.09 -6.02
CA ALA A 29 -10.25 -9.18 -5.85
C ALA A 29 -11.15 -8.97 -4.62
N SER A 30 -12.42 -9.37 -4.71
CA SER A 30 -13.52 -9.04 -3.79
C SER A 30 -13.25 -9.31 -2.30
N ASN A 31 -12.44 -10.32 -2.00
CA ASN A 31 -12.06 -10.66 -0.62
C ASN A 31 -10.91 -9.80 -0.06
N TRP A 32 -10.39 -8.86 -0.84
CA TRP A 32 -9.23 -8.01 -0.49
C TRP A 32 -9.60 -6.53 -0.38
N SER A 33 -10.87 -6.21 -0.32
CA SER A 33 -11.38 -4.83 -0.21
C SER A 33 -10.75 -4.03 0.94
N ALA A 34 -10.37 -4.70 2.03
CA ALA A 34 -9.68 -4.05 3.15
C ALA A 34 -8.31 -3.46 2.77
N MET A 35 -7.64 -3.98 1.72
CA MET A 35 -6.42 -3.39 1.18
C MET A 35 -6.71 -2.11 0.40
N ASP A 36 -7.76 -2.12 -0.44
CA ASP A 36 -8.20 -0.94 -1.17
C ASP A 36 -8.60 0.18 -0.20
N ASP A 37 -9.38 -0.14 0.83
CA ASP A 37 -9.78 0.81 1.87
C ASP A 37 -8.56 1.43 2.59
N THR A 38 -7.53 0.62 2.86
CA THR A 38 -6.29 1.09 3.50
C THR A 38 -5.49 2.01 2.57
N ILE A 39 -5.45 1.70 1.27
CA ILE A 39 -4.81 2.54 0.26
C ILE A 39 -5.56 3.87 0.14
N ILE A 40 -6.88 3.83 0.03
CA ILE A 40 -7.73 5.02 -0.04
C ILE A 40 -7.54 5.91 1.19
N LEU A 41 -7.56 5.32 2.40
CA LEU A 41 -7.29 6.03 3.65
C LEU A 41 -5.92 6.71 3.63
N SER A 42 -4.89 6.01 3.15
CA SER A 42 -3.53 6.54 3.05
C SER A 42 -3.45 7.72 2.09
N PHE A 43 -4.13 7.66 0.95
CA PHE A 43 -4.22 8.77 0.00
C PHE A 43 -4.96 9.98 0.59
N TRP A 44 -6.05 9.77 1.32
CA TRP A 44 -6.77 10.88 1.97
C TRP A 44 -5.92 11.57 3.03
N ILE A 45 -5.31 10.81 3.92
CA ILE A 45 -4.47 11.38 5.00
C ILE A 45 -3.19 11.99 4.41
N GLY A 46 -2.45 11.24 3.59
CA GLY A 46 -1.21 11.71 2.97
C GLY A 46 -1.44 12.91 2.05
N GLY A 47 -2.49 12.87 1.21
CA GLY A 47 -2.89 13.96 0.35
C GLY A 47 -3.29 15.21 1.14
N GLY A 48 -4.03 15.05 2.23
CA GLY A 48 -4.40 16.14 3.13
C GLY A 48 -3.18 16.82 3.75
N VAL A 49 -2.23 16.03 4.26
CA VAL A 49 -0.96 16.55 4.81
C VAL A 49 -0.14 17.24 3.72
N PHE A 50 -0.02 16.66 2.52
CA PHE A 50 0.66 17.26 1.39
C PHE A 50 0.10 18.65 1.06
N ILE A 51 -1.23 18.76 0.91
CA ILE A 51 -1.90 20.04 0.61
C ILE A 51 -1.64 21.05 1.72
N LEU A 52 -1.76 20.64 2.99
CA LEU A 52 -1.55 21.52 4.15
C LEU A 52 -0.12 22.07 4.19
N VAL A 53 0.89 21.22 4.00
CA VAL A 53 2.29 21.63 3.99
C VAL A 53 2.56 22.58 2.81
N CYS A 54 2.07 22.26 1.63
CA CYS A 54 2.24 23.11 0.46
C CYS A 54 1.56 24.48 0.61
N LEU A 55 0.34 24.52 1.16
CA LEU A 55 -0.35 25.78 1.46
C LEU A 55 0.39 26.60 2.52
N PHE A 56 0.93 25.93 3.54
CA PHE A 56 1.77 26.59 4.53
C PHE A 56 3.03 27.21 3.89
N MET A 57 3.68 26.50 2.97
CA MET A 57 4.80 27.05 2.19
C MET A 57 4.39 28.26 1.36
N VAL A 58 3.26 28.19 0.67
CA VAL A 58 2.69 29.32 -0.08
C VAL A 58 2.47 30.53 0.85
N TYR A 59 1.84 30.29 2.01
CA TYR A 59 1.64 31.32 3.01
C TYR A 59 2.97 31.97 3.44
N CYS A 60 3.99 31.15 3.76
CA CYS A 60 5.31 31.66 4.14
C CYS A 60 5.95 32.50 3.05
N ILE A 61 5.89 32.08 1.78
CA ILE A 61 6.43 32.81 0.64
C ILE A 61 5.79 34.19 0.51
N PHE A 62 4.47 34.28 0.63
CA PHE A 62 3.78 35.57 0.55
C PHE A 62 3.96 36.42 1.81
N ARG A 63 3.97 35.82 2.98
CA ARG A 63 4.03 36.56 4.28
C ARG A 63 5.40 37.07 4.60
N TYR A 64 6.45 36.34 4.24
CA TYR A 64 7.84 36.66 4.57
C TYR A 64 8.66 37.15 3.37
N GLN A 65 8.02 37.77 2.39
CA GLN A 65 8.71 38.43 1.28
C GLN A 65 9.65 39.50 1.80
N TYR A 66 10.78 39.63 1.10
CA TYR A 66 11.72 40.75 1.35
C TYR A 66 11.00 42.08 1.19
N LYS A 67 11.17 42.96 2.20
CA LYS A 67 10.75 44.35 2.20
C LYS A 67 11.90 45.20 2.71
N GLU A 68 12.17 46.29 2.01
CA GLU A 68 13.19 47.27 2.44
C GLU A 68 12.90 47.74 3.86
N GLY A 69 13.95 47.79 4.73
CA GLY A 69 13.83 48.20 6.13
C GLY A 69 13.34 47.15 7.09
N ARG A 70 12.92 45.99 6.64
CA ARG A 70 12.49 44.87 7.51
C ARG A 70 13.64 43.88 7.72
N ARG A 71 14.07 43.70 8.96
CA ARG A 71 15.01 42.64 9.34
C ARG A 71 14.26 41.43 9.84
N SER A 72 14.73 40.24 9.46
CA SER A 72 14.24 38.97 10.03
C SER A 72 14.77 38.78 11.45
N GLU A 73 13.97 38.27 12.33
CA GLU A 73 14.41 37.85 13.66
C GLU A 73 15.25 36.58 13.52
N TYR A 74 16.43 36.60 14.16
CA TYR A 74 17.30 35.43 14.19
C TYR A 74 16.85 34.50 15.34
N LYS A 75 16.14 33.41 14.97
CA LYS A 75 15.66 32.41 15.93
C LYS A 75 16.03 31.02 15.38
N PRO A 76 17.27 30.54 15.62
CA PRO A 76 17.78 29.31 15.02
C PRO A 76 17.08 28.04 15.52
N GLU A 77 16.54 28.05 16.74
CA GLU A 77 15.89 26.91 17.35
C GLU A 77 14.58 27.31 18.07
N ASP A 78 13.53 26.54 17.83
CA ASP A 78 12.30 26.59 18.61
C ASP A 78 11.94 25.20 19.11
N LYS A 79 12.44 24.84 20.29
CA LYS A 79 12.24 23.52 20.90
C LYS A 79 10.77 23.15 21.15
N LYS A 80 9.88 24.13 21.29
CA LYS A 80 8.45 23.88 21.46
C LYS A 80 7.80 23.48 20.14
N LEU A 81 8.14 24.22 19.08
CA LEU A 81 7.66 23.92 17.73
C LEU A 81 8.19 22.56 17.26
N GLU A 82 9.47 22.28 17.47
CA GLU A 82 10.11 21.03 17.10
C GLU A 82 9.44 19.82 17.79
N LYS A 83 9.27 19.90 19.11
CA LYS A 83 8.55 18.84 19.87
C LYS A 83 7.11 18.68 19.38
N GLY A 84 6.41 19.79 19.13
CA GLY A 84 5.03 19.76 18.63
C GLY A 84 4.93 19.07 17.27
N LEU A 85 5.81 19.41 16.34
CA LEU A 85 5.85 18.79 15.01
C LEU A 85 6.24 17.32 15.10
N THR A 86 7.22 16.97 15.94
CA THR A 86 7.64 15.58 16.14
C THR A 86 6.48 14.72 16.68
N TRP A 87 5.75 15.20 17.69
CA TRP A 87 4.60 14.48 18.20
C TRP A 87 3.48 14.37 17.17
N LEU A 88 3.18 15.44 16.45
CA LEU A 88 2.13 15.45 15.42
C LEU A 88 2.45 14.45 14.31
N THR A 89 3.68 14.43 13.82
CA THR A 89 4.11 13.49 12.77
C THR A 89 4.12 12.06 13.28
N THR A 90 4.57 11.83 14.53
CA THR A 90 4.56 10.49 15.14
C THR A 90 3.14 9.94 15.25
N ILE A 91 2.19 10.75 15.73
CA ILE A 91 0.78 10.35 15.81
C ILE A 91 0.22 10.07 14.41
N GLY A 92 0.52 10.91 13.42
CA GLY A 92 0.10 10.71 12.03
C GLY A 92 0.64 9.40 11.43
N VAL A 93 1.91 9.10 11.65
CA VAL A 93 2.54 7.85 11.20
C VAL A 93 1.90 6.63 11.88
N VAL A 94 1.69 6.69 13.19
CA VAL A 94 1.03 5.58 13.92
C VAL A 94 -0.41 5.37 13.43
N ALA A 95 -1.14 6.45 13.18
CA ALA A 95 -2.52 6.39 12.67
C ALA A 95 -2.62 5.75 11.27
N LEU A 96 -1.58 5.93 10.43
CA LEU A 96 -1.49 5.28 9.13
C LEU A 96 -1.02 3.82 9.22
N LEU A 97 -0.06 3.55 10.08
CA LEU A 97 0.56 2.24 10.19
C LEU A 97 -0.36 1.21 10.85
N ALA A 98 -1.09 1.60 11.89
CA ALA A 98 -1.90 0.67 12.67
C ALA A 98 -2.99 -0.05 11.83
N PRO A 99 -3.81 0.62 11.01
CA PRO A 99 -4.75 -0.06 10.12
C PRO A 99 -4.05 -1.00 9.14
N GLY A 100 -2.93 -0.57 8.56
CA GLY A 100 -2.14 -1.38 7.63
C GLY A 100 -1.64 -2.68 8.26
N LEU A 101 -1.17 -2.64 9.51
CA LEU A 101 -0.75 -3.84 10.24
C LEU A 101 -1.91 -4.81 10.51
N VAL A 102 -3.10 -4.28 10.81
CA VAL A 102 -4.30 -5.13 11.01
C VAL A 102 -4.67 -5.83 9.70
N VAL A 103 -4.71 -5.09 8.60
CA VAL A 103 -5.01 -5.66 7.26
C VAL A 103 -3.96 -6.67 6.85
N TRP A 104 -2.68 -6.36 7.07
CA TRP A 104 -1.58 -7.30 6.81
C TRP A 104 -1.69 -8.59 7.64
N ASN A 105 -2.01 -8.48 8.94
CA ASN A 105 -2.22 -9.66 9.79
C ASN A 105 -3.38 -10.52 9.30
N ASN A 106 -4.47 -9.92 8.83
CA ASN A 106 -5.59 -10.66 8.26
C ASN A 106 -5.22 -11.33 6.93
N TYR A 107 -4.36 -10.69 6.14
CA TYR A 107 -3.88 -11.22 4.87
C TYR A 107 -3.01 -12.47 5.03
N ILE A 108 -2.11 -12.50 6.01
CA ILE A 108 -1.21 -13.65 6.24
C ILE A 108 -1.89 -14.79 7.00
N ARG A 109 -3.05 -14.56 7.59
CA ARG A 109 -3.81 -15.60 8.27
C ARG A 109 -4.60 -16.43 7.25
N VAL A 110 -4.24 -17.70 7.16
CA VAL A 110 -5.01 -18.65 6.35
C VAL A 110 -6.27 -19.03 7.14
N PRO A 111 -7.49 -18.81 6.60
CA PRO A 111 -8.72 -19.27 7.24
C PRO A 111 -8.79 -20.81 7.26
N ASP A 112 -9.44 -21.38 8.26
CA ASP A 112 -9.58 -22.82 8.39
C ASP A 112 -10.35 -23.47 7.23
N ASN A 113 -11.19 -22.70 6.55
CA ASN A 113 -11.99 -23.11 5.40
C ASN A 113 -11.37 -22.68 4.05
N ALA A 114 -10.11 -22.32 4.01
CA ALA A 114 -9.44 -21.93 2.77
C ALA A 114 -9.22 -23.17 1.87
N ILE A 115 -9.55 -23.01 0.58
CA ILE A 115 -9.22 -24.00 -0.43
C ILE A 115 -7.72 -23.91 -0.70
N GLN A 116 -7.03 -25.05 -0.60
CA GLN A 116 -5.61 -25.12 -0.92
C GLN A 116 -5.45 -25.32 -2.43
N VAL A 117 -4.62 -24.51 -3.05
CA VAL A 117 -4.28 -24.64 -4.46
C VAL A 117 -2.77 -24.74 -4.58
N GLU A 118 -2.27 -25.80 -5.18
CA GLU A 118 -0.85 -25.90 -5.49
C GLU A 118 -0.56 -25.24 -6.85
N VAL A 119 0.43 -24.36 -6.88
CA VAL A 119 0.82 -23.64 -8.10
C VAL A 119 2.23 -24.03 -8.46
N MET A 120 2.41 -24.61 -9.63
CA MET A 120 3.72 -24.88 -10.20
C MET A 120 4.02 -23.88 -11.31
N ALA A 121 5.17 -23.20 -11.17
CA ALA A 121 5.66 -22.24 -12.14
C ALA A 121 6.94 -22.77 -12.78
N TRP A 122 7.04 -22.67 -14.09
CA TRP A 122 8.29 -22.90 -14.82
C TRP A 122 8.47 -21.81 -15.87
N GLN A 123 9.63 -21.74 -16.44
CA GLN A 123 9.88 -20.76 -17.49
C GLN A 123 8.88 -20.98 -18.64
N TRP A 124 8.06 -19.93 -18.84
CA TRP A 124 6.99 -19.75 -19.81
C TRP A 124 5.66 -20.48 -19.52
N GLY A 125 5.41 -20.94 -18.29
CA GLY A 125 4.12 -21.53 -17.97
C GLY A 125 3.78 -21.67 -16.50
N TRP A 126 2.49 -21.93 -16.25
CA TRP A 126 1.91 -22.14 -14.94
C TRP A 126 0.98 -23.34 -15.00
N LYS A 127 1.02 -24.20 -14.00
CA LYS A 127 0.02 -25.23 -13.77
C LYS A 127 -0.56 -25.09 -12.38
N TYR A 128 -1.83 -25.41 -12.26
CA TYR A 128 -2.56 -25.36 -11.01
C TYR A 128 -3.09 -26.74 -10.71
N ARG A 129 -2.94 -27.19 -9.45
CA ARG A 129 -3.57 -28.37 -8.93
C ARG A 129 -4.57 -27.95 -7.86
N LEU A 130 -5.79 -28.39 -8.02
CA LEU A 130 -6.89 -28.13 -7.09
C LEU A 130 -7.16 -29.41 -6.32
N PRO A 131 -7.54 -29.32 -5.02
CA PRO A 131 -8.01 -30.47 -4.28
C PRO A 131 -9.31 -30.94 -4.93
N GLY A 132 -9.45 -32.23 -5.13
CA GLY A 132 -10.62 -32.82 -5.72
C GLY A 132 -11.88 -32.66 -4.88
N GLN A 133 -12.77 -33.64 -4.94
CA GLN A 133 -14.04 -33.58 -4.21
C GLN A 133 -13.87 -33.74 -2.69
N ASP A 134 -12.77 -34.32 -2.25
CA ASP A 134 -12.45 -34.50 -0.83
C ASP A 134 -11.86 -33.24 -0.17
N GLY A 135 -11.52 -32.21 -0.98
CA GLY A 135 -10.96 -30.95 -0.52
C GLY A 135 -9.52 -31.05 0.01
N LYS A 136 -8.80 -32.13 -0.30
CA LYS A 136 -7.43 -32.36 0.16
C LYS A 136 -6.50 -32.61 -1.02
N LEU A 137 -5.35 -31.96 -0.99
CA LEU A 137 -4.28 -32.23 -1.96
C LEU A 137 -3.52 -33.50 -1.56
N GLY A 138 -3.31 -34.39 -2.51
CA GLY A 138 -2.46 -35.57 -2.33
C GLY A 138 -1.01 -35.20 -2.09
N ALA A 139 -0.27 -36.08 -1.43
CA ALA A 139 1.14 -35.89 -1.12
C ALA A 139 1.99 -35.85 -2.39
N SER A 140 2.91 -34.90 -2.45
CA SER A 140 3.89 -34.74 -3.54
C SER A 140 5.31 -35.03 -3.05
N ASN A 141 6.14 -35.58 -3.93
CA ASN A 141 7.56 -35.88 -3.64
C ASN A 141 8.44 -35.45 -4.82
N ASN A 142 9.35 -34.53 -4.56
CA ASN A 142 10.25 -34.00 -5.57
C ASN A 142 11.13 -35.06 -6.26
N ARG A 143 11.30 -36.23 -5.64
CA ARG A 143 12.13 -37.32 -6.20
C ARG A 143 11.46 -38.09 -7.32
N ILE A 144 10.15 -38.00 -7.46
CA ILE A 144 9.35 -38.68 -8.47
C ILE A 144 8.77 -37.73 -9.52
N ILE A 145 9.28 -36.50 -9.57
CA ILE A 145 8.95 -35.55 -10.63
C ILE A 145 9.50 -36.07 -11.95
N SER A 146 8.63 -36.14 -12.96
CA SER A 146 8.93 -36.53 -14.34
C SER A 146 8.07 -35.73 -15.32
N ASP A 147 8.30 -35.88 -16.60
CA ASP A 147 7.49 -35.22 -17.63
C ASP A 147 6.01 -35.62 -17.55
N ASP A 148 5.73 -36.87 -17.18
CA ASP A 148 4.38 -37.41 -17.02
C ASP A 148 3.80 -37.12 -15.63
N ASN A 149 4.63 -36.82 -14.64
CA ASN A 149 4.25 -36.52 -13.27
C ASN A 149 4.94 -35.22 -12.77
N PRO A 150 4.56 -34.09 -13.32
CA PRO A 150 5.25 -32.83 -13.05
C PRO A 150 5.11 -32.34 -11.60
N TYR A 151 4.09 -32.76 -10.89
CA TYR A 151 3.92 -32.44 -9.47
C TYR A 151 4.58 -33.43 -8.51
N GLY A 152 5.11 -34.56 -9.06
CA GLY A 152 5.64 -35.61 -8.22
C GLY A 152 4.59 -36.24 -7.32
N LEU A 153 3.38 -36.46 -7.84
CA LEU A 153 2.26 -37.02 -7.07
C LEU A 153 2.57 -38.47 -6.67
N ASN A 154 2.26 -38.79 -5.44
CA ASN A 154 2.31 -40.18 -4.98
C ASN A 154 1.05 -40.92 -5.43
N ILE A 155 1.18 -41.84 -6.36
CA ILE A 155 0.09 -42.60 -6.96
C ILE A 155 -0.64 -43.47 -5.89
N ASP A 156 0.04 -43.82 -4.81
CA ASP A 156 -0.50 -44.65 -3.73
C ASP A 156 -1.28 -43.82 -2.70
N ASP A 157 -1.25 -42.48 -2.78
CA ASP A 157 -2.00 -41.60 -1.89
C ASP A 157 -3.49 -41.54 -2.33
N PRO A 158 -4.43 -41.99 -1.50
CA PRO A 158 -5.84 -41.94 -1.86
C PRO A 158 -6.37 -40.50 -2.03
N ASN A 159 -5.77 -39.49 -1.35
CA ASN A 159 -6.21 -38.11 -1.42
C ASN A 159 -5.81 -37.41 -2.75
N GLY A 160 -4.86 -37.97 -3.49
CA GLY A 160 -4.39 -37.40 -4.75
C GLY A 160 -5.01 -38.03 -6.01
N LYS A 161 -6.06 -38.85 -5.85
CA LYS A 161 -6.65 -39.54 -6.99
C LYS A 161 -7.56 -38.69 -7.85
N ASP A 162 -8.11 -37.63 -7.26
CA ASP A 162 -9.06 -36.73 -7.89
C ASP A 162 -8.56 -35.29 -8.02
N ASP A 163 -7.25 -35.05 -7.75
CA ASP A 163 -6.55 -33.79 -7.87
C ASP A 163 -6.36 -33.32 -9.33
#